data_eb9d888833901e82419d5ad59f73edd8
#
_entry.id   eb9d888833901e82419d5ad59f73edd8
#
_cell.length_a   1.000
_cell.length_b   1.000
_cell.length_c   1.000
_cell.angle_alpha   90.00
_cell.angle_beta   90.00
_cell.angle_gamma   90.00
#
_symmetry.space_group_name_H-M   'P 1'
#
loop_
_entity.id
_entity.type
_entity.pdbx_description
1 polymer ?
#
loop_
_entity_poly.entity_id
_entity_poly.type
_entity_poly.pdbx_seq_one_letter_code
_entity_poly.pdbx_strand_id
1 'polypeptide(L)'
;YWYDDYNHGGWGWNQGDWNNGSNGSQDDYLLSEAQTLIGDWRGSVLLSELAEDGQSRDNYSFNAEMTFYQTGNKVNTLCGDGIEQDYIEETGETQTLKFTWYIDKNGDIYIRYNDSGATYVMDAGAKQYGFFLGDEKGQDVFYGYMIGTGKAKGDVMQIDLVRYNPSGARKKTRSAASDSVAPSFGKATGRAFMPHAIKKLPRR
;
A
#
# COMPACT_ATOMS: atom_id res chain seq x y z
N TYR A 1 0.36 17.16 -12.10
CA TYR A 1 0.04 15.79 -11.74
C TYR A 1 1.19 15.25 -10.89
N TRP A 2 1.02 14.15 -10.19
CA TRP A 2 1.97 13.56 -9.26
C TRP A 2 3.37 13.26 -9.82
N TYR A 3 3.58 13.42 -11.11
CA TYR A 3 4.89 13.37 -11.77
C TYR A 3 5.82 14.51 -11.35
N ASP A 4 5.25 15.68 -11.08
CA ASP A 4 6.04 16.88 -10.79
C ASP A 4 6.50 16.93 -9.33
N ASP A 5 5.68 16.43 -8.42
CA ASP A 5 6.04 16.33 -6.99
C ASP A 5 7.16 15.30 -6.76
N TYR A 6 7.31 14.37 -7.68
CA TYR A 6 8.33 13.34 -7.63
C TYR A 6 9.73 13.81 -7.99
N ASN A 7 9.84 14.77 -8.90
CA ASN A 7 11.11 15.25 -9.43
C ASN A 7 11.77 16.33 -8.57
N HIS A 8 11.11 16.81 -7.55
CA HIS A 8 11.60 17.91 -6.72
C HIS A 8 12.34 17.47 -5.46
N GLY A 9 13.17 16.45 -5.57
CA GLY A 9 14.17 16.23 -4.51
C GLY A 9 13.83 15.13 -3.51
N GLY A 10 13.32 14.05 -4.03
CA GLY A 10 13.04 12.90 -3.18
C GLY A 10 11.67 13.03 -2.55
N TRP A 11 11.26 11.97 -1.94
CA TRP A 11 10.06 11.89 -1.13
C TRP A 11 10.06 13.02 -0.13
N GLY A 12 9.60 14.18 -0.51
CA GLY A 12 9.60 15.40 0.30
C GLY A 12 8.99 15.21 1.68
N TRP A 13 9.65 14.44 2.49
CA TRP A 13 9.35 14.24 3.90
C TRP A 13 9.63 15.52 4.69
N ASN A 14 9.23 16.66 4.16
CA ASN A 14 9.17 17.86 4.94
C ASN A 14 8.02 17.73 5.94
N GLN A 15 8.36 17.24 7.12
CA GLN A 15 7.43 17.20 8.25
C GLN A 15 6.72 18.55 8.51
N GLY A 16 7.25 19.65 7.97
CA GLY A 16 6.66 20.96 8.08
C GLY A 16 5.35 21.14 7.30
N ASP A 17 5.22 20.47 6.15
CA ASP A 17 4.04 20.63 5.30
C ASP A 17 2.84 19.82 5.80
N TRP A 18 3.09 18.78 6.57
CA TRP A 18 2.03 17.92 7.10
C TRP A 18 1.36 18.48 8.36
N ASN A 19 2.02 19.39 9.06
CA ASN A 19 1.52 20.00 10.28
C ASN A 19 0.78 21.32 10.07
N ASN A 20 0.68 21.81 8.84
CA ASN A 20 0.14 23.14 8.55
C ASN A 20 -1.24 23.14 7.88
N GLY A 21 -1.93 22.01 7.91
CA GLY A 21 -3.29 21.91 7.39
C GLY A 21 -4.33 22.28 8.43
N SER A 22 -4.91 23.41 8.28
CA SER A 22 -5.93 23.97 9.17
C SER A 22 -7.35 23.40 9.01
N ASN A 23 -7.50 22.18 8.49
CA ASN A 23 -8.80 21.50 8.40
C ASN A 23 -8.78 20.22 9.22
N GLY A 24 -9.06 20.34 10.50
CA GLY A 24 -9.02 19.24 11.44
C GLY A 24 -9.78 17.96 11.00
N SER A 25 -10.85 18.10 10.22
CA SER A 25 -11.63 16.96 9.74
C SER A 25 -10.93 16.16 8.63
N GLN A 26 -10.18 16.83 7.74
CA GLN A 26 -9.42 16.15 6.68
C GLN A 26 -8.16 15.49 7.24
N ASP A 27 -7.48 16.18 8.15
CA ASP A 27 -6.31 15.63 8.83
C ASP A 27 -6.68 14.40 9.66
N ASP A 28 -7.80 14.42 10.35
CA ASP A 28 -8.32 13.27 11.10
C ASP A 28 -8.65 12.10 10.19
N TYR A 29 -9.22 12.34 9.01
CA TYR A 29 -9.51 11.32 8.01
C TYR A 29 -8.21 10.66 7.50
N LEU A 30 -7.22 11.46 7.13
CA LEU A 30 -5.93 10.97 6.64
C LEU A 30 -5.15 10.24 7.73
N LEU A 31 -5.16 10.73 8.97
CA LEU A 31 -4.56 10.02 10.10
C LEU A 31 -5.25 8.69 10.38
N SER A 32 -6.58 8.65 10.26
CA SER A 32 -7.34 7.40 10.39
C SER A 32 -6.98 6.39 9.29
N GLU A 33 -6.77 6.86 8.07
CA GLU A 33 -6.27 6.02 6.97
C GLU A 33 -4.88 5.45 7.30
N ALA A 34 -3.95 6.28 7.75
CA ALA A 34 -2.62 5.85 8.14
C ALA A 34 -2.66 4.83 9.28
N GLN A 35 -3.48 5.08 10.29
CA GLN A 35 -3.64 4.17 11.42
C GLN A 35 -4.31 2.85 11.02
N THR A 36 -5.17 2.87 10.02
CA THR A 36 -5.79 1.65 9.47
C THR A 36 -4.78 0.85 8.63
N LEU A 37 -3.89 1.53 7.92
CA LEU A 37 -2.85 0.88 7.12
C LEU A 37 -1.80 0.18 7.98
N ILE A 38 -1.45 0.75 9.13
CA ILE A 38 -0.44 0.17 10.03
C ILE A 38 -0.85 -1.23 10.48
N GLY A 39 0.10 -2.15 10.46
CA GLY A 39 -0.07 -3.53 10.90
C GLY A 39 0.44 -4.53 9.88
N ASP A 40 0.06 -5.77 10.08
CA ASP A 40 0.53 -6.91 9.30
C ASP A 40 -0.56 -7.35 8.32
N TRP A 41 -0.18 -7.46 7.07
CA TRP A 41 -1.05 -7.83 5.96
C TRP A 41 -0.44 -9.00 5.20
N ARG A 42 -1.28 -9.91 4.71
CA ARG A 42 -0.80 -11.01 3.86
C ARG A 42 -1.83 -11.38 2.80
N GLY A 43 -1.35 -11.88 1.70
CA GLY A 43 -2.22 -12.37 0.62
C GLY A 43 -1.50 -12.53 -0.69
N SER A 44 -2.27 -12.41 -1.75
CA SER A 44 -1.80 -12.63 -3.12
C SER A 44 -1.33 -11.34 -3.76
N VAL A 45 -0.27 -11.46 -4.54
CA VAL A 45 0.30 -10.37 -5.33
C VAL A 45 0.48 -10.83 -6.76
N LEU A 46 0.13 -9.96 -7.69
CA LEU A 46 0.45 -10.11 -9.10
C LEU A 46 1.22 -8.88 -9.54
N LEU A 47 2.43 -9.07 -10.03
CA LEU A 47 3.25 -8.00 -10.60
C LEU A 47 3.32 -8.17 -12.11
N SER A 48 2.93 -7.14 -12.84
CA SER A 48 3.10 -7.03 -14.29
C SER A 48 4.15 -5.97 -14.58
N GLU A 49 5.33 -6.40 -14.99
CA GLU A 49 6.44 -5.51 -15.35
C GLU A 49 6.43 -5.23 -16.84
N LEU A 50 6.59 -3.97 -17.22
CA LEU A 50 6.80 -3.57 -18.58
C LEU A 50 8.25 -3.88 -18.99
N ALA A 51 8.45 -4.68 -20.04
CA ALA A 51 9.77 -5.00 -20.54
C ALA A 51 10.44 -3.78 -21.18
N GLU A 52 11.75 -3.88 -21.42
CA GLU A 52 12.55 -2.81 -22.04
C GLU A 52 12.07 -2.42 -23.44
N ASP A 53 11.41 -3.33 -24.15
CA ASP A 53 10.81 -3.03 -25.47
C ASP A 53 9.60 -2.08 -25.39
N GLY A 54 9.10 -1.79 -24.21
CA GLY A 54 7.95 -0.92 -23.97
C GLY A 54 6.60 -1.53 -24.37
N GLN A 55 6.55 -2.80 -24.74
CA GLN A 55 5.34 -3.48 -25.21
C GLN A 55 5.08 -4.81 -24.49
N SER A 56 6.09 -5.64 -24.34
CA SER A 56 5.99 -6.93 -23.68
C SER A 56 5.85 -6.77 -22.17
N ARG A 57 5.16 -7.73 -21.53
CA ARG A 57 5.00 -7.75 -20.08
C ARG A 57 5.42 -9.09 -19.52
N ASP A 58 6.14 -9.02 -18.41
CA ASP A 58 6.44 -10.17 -17.57
C ASP A 58 5.49 -10.16 -16.37
N ASN A 59 4.73 -11.24 -16.22
CA ASN A 59 3.75 -11.37 -15.15
C ASN A 59 4.20 -12.39 -14.12
N TYR A 60 4.26 -11.93 -12.86
CA TYR A 60 4.66 -12.75 -11.72
C TYR A 60 3.50 -12.85 -10.75
N SER A 61 3.26 -14.06 -10.24
CA SER A 61 2.29 -14.31 -9.18
C SER A 61 3.01 -14.92 -7.98
N PHE A 62 2.81 -14.33 -6.82
CA PHE A 62 3.41 -14.76 -5.57
C PHE A 62 2.54 -14.36 -4.39
N ASN A 63 2.90 -14.81 -3.20
CA ASN A 63 2.29 -14.34 -1.96
C ASN A 63 3.22 -13.34 -1.26
N ALA A 64 2.64 -12.45 -0.50
CA ALA A 64 3.41 -11.49 0.29
C ALA A 64 2.84 -11.32 1.70
N GLU A 65 3.74 -11.08 2.62
CA GLU A 65 3.46 -10.52 3.93
C GLU A 65 4.02 -9.10 3.96
N MET A 66 3.16 -8.12 4.20
CA MET A 66 3.55 -6.71 4.25
C MET A 66 3.25 -6.14 5.63
N THR A 67 4.26 -5.59 6.27
CA THR A 67 4.12 -4.91 7.55
C THR A 67 4.36 -3.42 7.35
N PHE A 68 3.36 -2.62 7.72
CA PHE A 68 3.44 -1.15 7.72
C PHE A 68 3.57 -0.68 9.16
N TYR A 69 4.57 0.14 9.45
CA TYR A 69 4.83 0.60 10.81
C TYR A 69 5.36 2.04 10.85
N GLN A 70 5.27 2.63 12.03
CA GLN A 70 5.83 3.94 12.35
C GLN A 70 6.83 3.78 13.49
N THR A 71 7.94 4.49 13.41
CA THR A 71 9.02 4.43 14.42
C THR A 71 9.45 5.82 14.86
N GLY A 72 9.88 5.91 16.12
CA GLY A 72 10.40 7.14 16.70
C GLY A 72 9.39 8.28 16.68
N ASN A 73 9.82 9.42 16.20
CA ASN A 73 9.00 10.65 16.10
C ASN A 73 8.02 10.65 14.93
N LYS A 74 7.94 9.56 14.18
CA LYS A 74 6.97 9.40 13.09
C LYS A 74 5.67 8.72 13.55
N VAL A 75 5.43 8.68 14.83
CA VAL A 75 4.17 8.17 15.38
C VAL A 75 3.05 9.17 15.14
N ASN A 76 1.88 8.69 14.74
CA ASN A 76 0.72 9.52 14.38
C ASN A 76 0.98 10.50 13.22
N THR A 77 1.78 10.08 12.25
CA THR A 77 2.03 10.80 11.01
C THR A 77 1.43 10.07 9.81
N LEU A 78 1.48 10.72 8.65
CA LEU A 78 1.00 10.16 7.39
C LEU A 78 2.09 9.35 6.66
N CYS A 79 3.10 8.92 7.36
CA CYS A 79 4.24 8.22 6.78
C CYS A 79 4.84 7.18 7.73
N GLY A 80 5.63 6.29 7.16
CA GLY A 80 6.34 5.28 7.92
C GLY A 80 7.23 4.42 7.04
N ASP A 81 7.67 3.33 7.63
CA ASP A 81 8.50 2.32 6.99
C ASP A 81 7.71 1.00 6.88
N GLY A 82 8.24 0.07 6.12
CA GLY A 82 7.65 -1.23 6.00
C GLY A 82 8.63 -2.31 5.58
N ILE A 83 8.19 -3.53 5.76
CA ILE A 83 8.88 -4.73 5.32
C ILE A 83 7.90 -5.58 4.54
N GLU A 84 8.34 -6.09 3.40
CA GLU A 84 7.60 -7.05 2.59
C GLU A 84 8.41 -8.32 2.46
N GLN A 85 7.79 -9.44 2.76
CA GLN A 85 8.34 -10.76 2.49
C GLN A 85 7.51 -11.43 1.41
N ASP A 86 8.10 -11.54 0.23
CA ASP A 86 7.50 -12.29 -0.88
C ASP A 86 7.89 -13.76 -0.77
N TYR A 87 6.96 -14.64 -1.10
CA TYR A 87 7.23 -16.08 -1.05
C TYR A 87 6.36 -16.87 -2.04
N ILE A 88 6.89 -18.03 -2.40
CA ILE A 88 6.18 -19.05 -3.18
C ILE A 88 6.12 -20.30 -2.33
N GLU A 89 4.91 -20.69 -1.94
CA GLU A 89 4.71 -21.84 -1.04
C GLU A 89 5.24 -23.16 -1.64
N GLU A 90 5.02 -23.35 -2.93
CA GLU A 90 5.36 -24.60 -3.61
C GLU A 90 6.87 -24.85 -3.71
N THR A 91 7.66 -23.79 -3.80
CA THR A 91 9.12 -23.90 -3.96
C THR A 91 9.89 -23.54 -2.69
N GLY A 92 9.26 -22.84 -1.75
CA GLY A 92 9.92 -22.29 -0.58
C GLY A 92 10.80 -21.07 -0.88
N GLU A 93 10.77 -20.53 -2.09
CA GLU A 93 11.49 -19.30 -2.42
C GLU A 93 10.95 -18.14 -1.63
N THR A 94 11.85 -17.31 -1.12
CA THR A 94 11.50 -16.08 -0.39
C THR A 94 12.43 -14.94 -0.77
N GLN A 95 11.91 -13.73 -0.66
CA GLN A 95 12.71 -12.49 -0.70
C GLN A 95 12.15 -11.47 0.28
N THR A 96 13.01 -10.68 0.85
CA THR A 96 12.62 -9.63 1.80
C THR A 96 12.99 -8.27 1.23
N LEU A 97 12.03 -7.36 1.24
CA LEU A 97 12.15 -6.00 0.76
C LEU A 97 11.82 -5.03 1.88
N LYS A 98 12.54 -3.92 1.92
CA LYS A 98 12.21 -2.79 2.79
C LYS A 98 11.64 -1.68 1.93
N PHE A 99 10.65 -1.00 2.46
CA PHE A 99 10.02 0.14 1.80
C PHE A 99 9.71 1.26 2.77
N THR A 100 9.43 2.42 2.21
CA THR A 100 8.83 3.54 2.92
C THR A 100 7.48 3.83 2.31
N TRP A 101 6.58 4.40 3.09
CA TRP A 101 5.24 4.74 2.64
C TRP A 101 4.81 6.11 3.16
N TYR A 102 3.91 6.75 2.42
CA TYR A 102 3.23 7.94 2.90
C TYR A 102 1.84 8.07 2.26
N ILE A 103 0.99 8.84 2.89
CA ILE A 103 -0.35 9.17 2.41
C ILE A 103 -0.37 10.66 2.11
N ASP A 104 -0.80 11.03 0.90
CA ASP A 104 -0.88 12.43 0.50
C ASP A 104 -2.21 13.06 0.91
N LYS A 105 -2.37 14.35 0.60
CA LYS A 105 -3.58 15.11 0.93
C LYS A 105 -4.86 14.58 0.28
N ASN A 106 -4.74 13.78 -0.77
CA ASN A 106 -5.86 13.14 -1.47
C ASN A 106 -6.21 11.76 -0.91
N GLY A 107 -5.42 11.27 0.04
CA GLY A 107 -5.54 9.92 0.58
C GLY A 107 -4.86 8.86 -0.27
N ASP A 108 -4.11 9.25 -1.29
CA ASP A 108 -3.34 8.31 -2.11
C ASP A 108 -2.18 7.74 -1.31
N ILE A 109 -1.94 6.44 -1.44
CA ILE A 109 -0.87 5.74 -0.74
C ILE A 109 0.31 5.56 -1.69
N TYR A 110 1.47 6.04 -1.26
CA TYR A 110 2.74 5.90 -1.97
C TYR A 110 3.63 4.90 -1.27
N ILE A 111 4.23 4.00 -2.03
CA ILE A 111 5.15 3.00 -1.54
C ILE A 111 6.43 3.05 -2.37
N ARG A 112 7.57 3.19 -1.70
CA ARG A 112 8.88 3.19 -2.33
C ARG A 112 9.74 2.08 -1.75
N TYR A 113 10.24 1.21 -2.61
CA TYR A 113 11.17 0.16 -2.23
C TYR A 113 12.59 0.73 -2.13
N ASN A 114 13.25 0.50 -0.99
CA ASN A 114 14.47 1.20 -0.63
C ASN A 114 15.64 0.85 -1.54
N ASP A 115 15.82 -0.41 -1.88
CA ASP A 115 16.97 -0.87 -2.65
C ASP A 115 16.88 -0.50 -4.13
N SER A 116 15.73 -0.78 -4.75
CA SER A 116 15.51 -0.49 -6.17
C SER A 116 15.16 0.97 -6.45
N GLY A 117 14.59 1.66 -5.48
CA GLY A 117 13.97 2.97 -5.66
C GLY A 117 12.67 2.92 -6.47
N ALA A 118 12.16 1.72 -6.75
CA ALA A 118 10.88 1.55 -7.44
C ALA A 118 9.75 2.12 -6.60
N THR A 119 8.92 2.92 -7.20
CA THR A 119 7.85 3.64 -6.53
C THR A 119 6.52 3.37 -7.17
N TYR A 120 5.52 3.19 -6.31
CA TYR A 120 4.14 2.90 -6.71
C TYR A 120 3.18 3.84 -5.98
N VAL A 121 2.05 4.09 -6.62
CA VAL A 121 0.95 4.85 -6.01
C VAL A 121 -0.34 4.05 -6.08
N MET A 122 -1.15 4.18 -5.04
CA MET A 122 -2.50 3.64 -4.97
C MET A 122 -3.49 4.80 -4.92
N ASP A 123 -4.35 4.89 -5.92
CA ASP A 123 -5.26 6.01 -6.12
C ASP A 123 -6.53 5.85 -5.28
N ALA A 124 -6.73 6.74 -4.32
CA ALA A 124 -7.91 6.75 -3.46
C ALA A 124 -9.19 7.18 -4.18
N GLY A 125 -9.06 7.92 -5.27
CA GLY A 125 -10.19 8.46 -6.04
C GLY A 125 -10.73 7.55 -7.11
N ALA A 126 -9.99 6.51 -7.51
CA ALA A 126 -10.35 5.65 -8.62
C ALA A 126 -11.21 4.46 -8.17
N LYS A 127 -12.34 4.26 -8.84
CA LYS A 127 -13.19 3.07 -8.67
C LYS A 127 -12.59 1.86 -9.38
N GLN A 128 -11.99 2.10 -10.53
CA GLN A 128 -11.25 1.13 -11.30
C GLN A 128 -9.75 1.46 -11.18
N TYR A 129 -8.91 0.47 -10.95
CA TYR A 129 -7.47 0.63 -10.74
C TYR A 129 -7.06 1.44 -9.50
N GLY A 130 -7.96 1.65 -8.58
CA GLY A 130 -7.68 2.22 -7.26
C GLY A 130 -7.49 1.14 -6.19
N PHE A 131 -7.73 1.51 -4.95
CA PHE A 131 -7.65 0.58 -3.82
C PHE A 131 -8.86 0.70 -2.89
N PHE A 132 -9.01 -0.31 -2.05
CA PHE A 132 -9.88 -0.33 -0.89
C PHE A 132 -9.09 -0.79 0.34
N LEU A 133 -9.23 -0.04 1.42
CA LEU A 133 -8.64 -0.34 2.71
C LEU A 133 -9.73 -0.19 3.77
N GLY A 134 -10.13 -1.27 4.43
CA GLY A 134 -11.17 -1.20 5.43
C GLY A 134 -11.71 -2.56 5.84
N ASP A 135 -12.86 -2.55 6.50
CA ASP A 135 -13.55 -3.76 6.94
C ASP A 135 -14.47 -4.30 5.85
N GLU A 136 -14.38 -5.59 5.63
CA GLU A 136 -15.29 -6.35 4.77
C GLU A 136 -15.76 -7.58 5.54
N LYS A 137 -17.01 -7.56 5.98
CA LYS A 137 -17.64 -8.63 6.75
C LYS A 137 -16.86 -9.05 8.01
N GLY A 138 -16.34 -8.06 8.73
CA GLY A 138 -15.60 -8.29 9.98
C GLY A 138 -14.12 -8.59 9.79
N GLN A 139 -13.62 -8.63 8.56
CA GLN A 139 -12.22 -8.82 8.21
C GLN A 139 -11.65 -7.53 7.65
N ASP A 140 -10.54 -7.06 8.19
CA ASP A 140 -9.80 -5.96 7.57
C ASP A 140 -9.15 -6.46 6.29
N VAL A 141 -9.42 -5.77 5.18
CA VAL A 141 -8.89 -6.09 3.86
C VAL A 141 -8.17 -4.89 3.25
N PHE A 142 -7.18 -5.16 2.45
CA PHE A 142 -6.45 -4.16 1.68
C PHE A 142 -6.16 -4.72 0.29
N TYR A 143 -6.89 -4.22 -0.70
CA TYR A 143 -6.74 -4.71 -2.06
C TYR A 143 -6.77 -3.56 -3.06
N GLY A 144 -6.20 -3.78 -4.22
CA GLY A 144 -6.22 -2.85 -5.33
C GLY A 144 -4.96 -2.87 -6.17
N TYR A 145 -4.72 -1.77 -6.83
CA TYR A 145 -3.64 -1.60 -7.80
C TYR A 145 -2.59 -0.65 -7.27
N MET A 146 -1.35 -1.08 -7.34
CA MET A 146 -0.17 -0.24 -7.15
C MET A 146 0.38 0.10 -8.54
N ILE A 147 0.30 1.35 -8.92
CA ILE A 147 0.73 1.83 -10.24
C ILE A 147 2.15 2.37 -10.14
N GLY A 148 3.04 1.80 -10.95
CA GLY A 148 4.44 2.21 -10.98
C GLY A 148 4.64 3.62 -11.53
N THR A 149 5.58 4.34 -10.90
CA THR A 149 6.00 5.68 -11.31
C THR A 149 7.51 5.75 -11.37
N GLY A 150 8.07 6.78 -11.99
CA GLY A 150 9.51 6.95 -12.09
C GLY A 150 10.21 5.71 -12.67
N LYS A 151 11.08 5.09 -11.89
CA LYS A 151 11.80 3.87 -12.30
C LYS A 151 10.90 2.66 -12.55
N ALA A 152 9.73 2.62 -11.92
CA ALA A 152 8.74 1.57 -12.10
C ALA A 152 7.63 1.94 -13.08
N LYS A 153 7.80 3.01 -13.85
CA LYS A 153 6.80 3.47 -14.82
C LYS A 153 6.44 2.35 -15.81
N GLY A 154 5.14 2.11 -15.91
CA GLY A 154 4.59 1.04 -16.73
C GLY A 154 4.34 -0.26 -15.98
N ASP A 155 4.91 -0.43 -14.81
CA ASP A 155 4.67 -1.59 -13.96
C ASP A 155 3.37 -1.43 -13.17
N VAL A 156 2.67 -2.51 -13.00
CA VAL A 156 1.43 -2.56 -12.20
C VAL A 156 1.49 -3.75 -11.27
N MET A 157 1.24 -3.50 -10.00
CA MET A 157 1.13 -4.56 -9.00
C MET A 157 -0.31 -4.59 -8.47
N GLN A 158 -0.91 -5.76 -8.48
CA GLN A 158 -2.22 -5.99 -7.87
C GLN A 158 -2.02 -6.72 -6.55
N ILE A 159 -2.66 -6.24 -5.51
CA ILE A 159 -2.64 -6.86 -4.19
C ILE A 159 -4.04 -7.23 -3.76
N ASP A 160 -4.14 -8.33 -3.02
CA ASP A 160 -5.35 -8.75 -2.33
C ASP A 160 -4.96 -9.33 -0.97
N LEU A 161 -4.95 -8.45 0.04
CA LEU A 161 -4.39 -8.72 1.35
C LEU A 161 -5.48 -8.67 2.42
N VAL A 162 -5.28 -9.48 3.43
CA VAL A 162 -6.07 -9.45 4.67
C VAL A 162 -5.15 -9.18 5.84
N ARG A 163 -5.67 -8.52 6.87
CA ARG A 163 -4.93 -8.32 8.11
C ARG A 163 -4.77 -9.66 8.81
N TYR A 164 -3.55 -9.97 9.22
CA TYR A 164 -3.26 -11.15 10.01
C TYR A 164 -2.55 -10.75 11.31
N ASN A 165 -2.34 -11.70 12.21
CA ASN A 165 -1.70 -11.47 13.50
C ASN A 165 -2.36 -10.34 14.33
N PRO A 166 -3.67 -10.42 14.57
CA PRO A 166 -4.40 -9.34 15.25
C PRO A 166 -3.94 -9.08 16.68
N SER A 167 -3.16 -9.96 17.29
CA SER A 167 -2.60 -9.78 18.62
C SER A 167 -1.37 -8.85 18.65
N GLY A 168 -0.69 -8.67 17.53
CA GLY A 168 0.46 -7.77 17.40
C GLY A 168 0.09 -6.41 16.82
N ALA A 169 -0.96 -6.39 16.04
CA ALA A 169 -1.53 -5.18 15.49
C ALA A 169 -2.47 -4.57 16.52
N ARG A 170 -2.59 -3.25 16.47
CA ARG A 170 -3.67 -2.52 17.10
C ARG A 170 -4.65 -3.43 17.84
N LYS A 171 -4.61 -3.44 19.13
CA LYS A 171 -5.83 -3.73 19.85
C LYS A 171 -6.84 -2.71 19.33
N LYS A 172 -7.74 -3.16 18.47
CA LYS A 172 -8.90 -2.37 18.12
C LYS A 172 -9.56 -2.00 19.44
N THR A 173 -9.30 -0.83 19.92
CA THR A 173 -10.15 -0.20 20.92
C THR A 173 -11.42 0.26 20.20
N ARG A 174 -12.04 -0.69 19.51
CA ARG A 174 -13.46 -0.57 19.22
C ARG A 174 -14.14 -0.87 20.54
N SER A 175 -14.51 0.18 21.23
CA SER A 175 -15.53 0.02 22.25
C SER A 175 -16.69 -0.73 21.60
N ALA A 176 -17.12 -1.84 22.20
CA ALA A 176 -18.25 -2.64 21.73
C ALA A 176 -19.58 -1.87 21.67
N ALA A 177 -19.56 -0.58 21.92
CA ALA A 177 -20.72 0.30 22.04
C ALA A 177 -20.95 1.22 20.84
N SER A 178 -20.12 1.22 19.78
CA SER A 178 -20.42 2.03 18.63
C SER A 178 -20.91 1.16 17.47
N ASP A 179 -22.19 1.29 17.17
CA ASP A 179 -22.79 0.92 15.89
C ASP A 179 -22.18 1.71 14.71
N SER A 180 -21.04 2.37 14.92
CA SER A 180 -20.35 3.09 13.89
C SER A 180 -19.71 2.11 12.93
N VAL A 181 -20.11 2.21 11.66
CA VAL A 181 -19.45 1.53 10.55
C VAL A 181 -17.96 1.83 10.62
N ALA A 182 -17.11 0.79 10.56
CA ALA A 182 -15.67 0.96 10.52
C ALA A 182 -15.28 1.85 9.33
N PRO A 183 -14.32 2.78 9.49
CA PRO A 183 -13.91 3.64 8.41
C PRO A 183 -13.31 2.82 7.27
N SER A 184 -13.61 3.22 6.05
CA SER A 184 -13.00 2.68 4.84
C SER A 184 -12.38 3.78 4.01
N PHE A 185 -11.36 3.43 3.26
CA PHE A 185 -10.54 4.35 2.47
C PHE A 185 -10.38 3.80 1.06
N GLY A 186 -10.35 4.70 0.08
CA GLY A 186 -10.35 4.34 -1.32
C GLY A 186 -11.75 4.04 -1.86
N LYS A 187 -11.88 4.01 -3.18
CA LYS A 187 -13.17 3.88 -3.88
C LYS A 187 -13.28 2.62 -4.74
N ALA A 188 -12.29 1.74 -4.73
CA ALA A 188 -12.37 0.51 -5.50
C ALA A 188 -13.54 -0.35 -5.03
N THR A 189 -14.34 -0.86 -5.97
CA THR A 189 -15.60 -1.55 -5.71
C THR A 189 -15.55 -3.03 -6.04
N GLY A 190 -14.44 -3.67 -5.92
CA GLY A 190 -14.31 -5.09 -6.15
C GLY A 190 -12.86 -5.48 -6.32
N ARG A 191 -12.59 -6.74 -6.05
CA ARG A 191 -11.27 -7.31 -6.25
C ARG A 191 -10.98 -7.41 -7.73
N ALA A 192 -9.76 -7.02 -8.10
CA ALA A 192 -9.28 -7.17 -9.44
C ALA A 192 -9.30 -8.64 -9.86
N PHE A 193 -9.68 -8.90 -11.10
CA PHE A 193 -9.44 -10.19 -11.70
C PHE A 193 -7.95 -10.39 -11.88
N MET A 194 -7.41 -11.44 -11.27
CA MET A 194 -5.98 -11.78 -11.39
C MET A 194 -5.79 -12.54 -12.70
N PRO A 195 -5.14 -11.97 -13.73
CA PRO A 195 -4.86 -12.70 -14.95
C PRO A 195 -3.90 -13.86 -14.69
N HIS A 196 -3.89 -14.82 -15.61
CA HIS A 196 -3.00 -15.95 -15.50
C HIS A 196 -1.54 -15.50 -15.53
N ALA A 197 -0.78 -15.86 -14.49
CA ALA A 197 0.62 -15.47 -14.33
C ALA A 197 1.45 -16.64 -13.81
N ILE A 198 2.76 -16.62 -14.12
CA ILE A 198 3.69 -17.64 -13.67
C ILE A 198 4.00 -17.40 -12.18
N LYS A 199 3.91 -18.47 -11.37
CA LYS A 199 4.36 -18.43 -9.98
C LYS A 199 5.87 -18.34 -9.91
N LYS A 200 6.37 -17.14 -9.70
CA LYS A 200 7.79 -16.81 -9.67
C LYS A 200 8.01 -15.54 -8.89
N LEU A 201 9.12 -15.45 -8.17
CA LEU A 201 9.52 -14.19 -7.56
C LEU A 201 10.21 -13.29 -8.61
N PRO A 202 9.79 -12.02 -8.71
CA PRO A 202 10.50 -11.05 -9.53
C PRO A 202 11.83 -10.65 -8.88
N ARG A 203 12.79 -10.22 -9.66
CA ARG A 203 14.00 -9.57 -9.14
C ARG A 203 13.65 -8.14 -8.76
N ARG A 204 13.80 -7.84 -7.49
CA ARG A 204 13.42 -6.53 -6.93
C ARG A 204 14.53 -5.97 -6.05
#